data_f1f38053183fed23e35de9836eb7ae23
#
_entry.id   f1f38053183fed23e35de9836eb7ae23
#
_cell.length_a   1.000
_cell.length_b   1.000
_cell.length_c   1.000
_cell.angle_alpha   90.00
_cell.angle_beta   90.00
_cell.angle_gamma   90.00
#
_symmetry.space_group_name_H-M   'P 1'
#
loop_
_entity.id
_entity.type
_entity.pdbx_description
1 polymer ?
#
loop_
_entity_poly.entity_id
_entity_poly.type
_entity_poly.pdbx_seq_one_letter_code
_entity_poly.pdbx_strand_id
1 'polypeptide(L)'
;MDCGIVGLPGVGKTALFCALTGCQTDASGAARPHVGVAAVPDPRLELISGHITSKKVTPASIRFVDIPGLAASGASGGAPAGRAAAANLLLAHIRQVDALCHVVRCFDGTDPARDIDALETELIIADMDLAENARDRAARAARGGDADARARTAVLEKALAALDEGHPVRRVKDWTEPDRVTIRSYGLITAKPVLYVANVGEDDLAGEEEAARLVCAQAEDKGGGAVVVCAKLEAELAELDEADRTELLESMGLTEPAIGPLARAAYRLLGLASFYTANDKEIRAWAVPVDATAPQAAGAVHSDMARGFIRAECYHVDDLEHYQSEKAIREAGKLRTEGKHYRMQDGDVVRFLFNV
;
A
#
# COMPACT_ATOMS: atom_id res chain seq x y z
N MET A 1 -3.97 -7.47 1.74
CA MET A 1 -3.97 -6.02 2.00
C MET A 1 -4.12 -5.30 0.69
N ASP A 2 -4.91 -4.24 0.69
CA ASP A 2 -5.34 -3.54 -0.51
C ASP A 2 -4.92 -2.08 -0.45
N CYS A 3 -4.37 -1.56 -1.55
CA CYS A 3 -4.01 -0.16 -1.69
C CYS A 3 -5.00 0.53 -2.66
N GLY A 4 -5.74 1.53 -2.18
CA GLY A 4 -6.71 2.28 -2.97
C GLY A 4 -6.04 3.42 -3.72
N ILE A 5 -6.22 3.49 -5.04
CA ILE A 5 -5.78 4.63 -5.84
C ILE A 5 -6.90 5.68 -5.82
N VAL A 6 -6.59 6.84 -5.24
CA VAL A 6 -7.52 7.96 -5.04
C VAL A 6 -6.96 9.25 -5.64
N GLY A 7 -7.81 10.24 -5.85
CA GLY A 7 -7.43 11.54 -6.39
C GLY A 7 -8.59 12.18 -7.15
N LEU A 8 -8.43 13.42 -7.57
CA LEU A 8 -9.44 14.16 -8.34
C LEU A 8 -9.66 13.54 -9.73
N PRO A 9 -10.76 13.86 -10.41
CA PRO A 9 -10.96 13.44 -11.81
C PRO A 9 -9.86 13.97 -12.73
N GLY A 10 -9.41 13.13 -13.70
CA GLY A 10 -8.43 13.54 -14.71
C GLY A 10 -6.96 13.55 -14.26
N VAL A 11 -6.62 13.16 -13.03
CA VAL A 11 -5.22 13.15 -12.52
C VAL A 11 -4.39 11.95 -12.97
N GLY A 12 -4.93 11.02 -13.79
CA GLY A 12 -4.19 9.86 -14.30
C GLY A 12 -4.32 8.56 -13.49
N LYS A 13 -5.28 8.45 -12.55
CA LYS A 13 -5.47 7.24 -11.70
C LYS A 13 -5.61 5.94 -12.48
N THR A 14 -6.52 5.91 -13.45
CA THR A 14 -6.78 4.70 -14.25
C THR A 14 -5.61 4.33 -15.15
N ALA A 15 -4.90 5.33 -15.71
CA ALA A 15 -3.68 5.07 -16.47
C ALA A 15 -2.61 4.41 -15.58
N LEU A 16 -2.39 4.96 -14.38
CA LEU A 16 -1.48 4.40 -13.39
C LEU A 16 -1.88 2.99 -12.95
N PHE A 17 -3.18 2.77 -12.71
CA PHE A 17 -3.70 1.44 -12.36
C PHE A 17 -3.45 0.42 -13.47
N CYS A 18 -3.70 0.78 -14.73
CA CYS A 18 -3.45 -0.09 -15.88
C CYS A 18 -1.96 -0.43 -16.02
N ALA A 19 -1.08 0.57 -15.89
CA ALA A 19 0.36 0.36 -15.93
C ALA A 19 0.85 -0.58 -14.81
N LEU A 20 0.34 -0.41 -13.57
CA LEU A 20 0.69 -1.26 -12.42
C LEU A 20 0.22 -2.71 -12.57
N THR A 21 -0.97 -2.92 -13.13
CA THR A 21 -1.64 -4.23 -13.07
C THR A 21 -1.64 -4.99 -14.40
N GLY A 22 -1.21 -4.33 -15.49
CA GLY A 22 -1.30 -4.87 -16.84
C GLY A 22 -2.74 -5.05 -17.34
N CYS A 23 -3.73 -4.49 -16.65
CA CYS A 23 -5.14 -4.58 -17.02
C CYS A 23 -5.48 -3.51 -18.05
N GLN A 24 -6.10 -3.90 -19.15
CA GLN A 24 -6.79 -2.95 -20.03
C GLN A 24 -8.17 -2.67 -19.42
N THR A 25 -8.39 -1.44 -18.97
CA THR A 25 -9.72 -1.01 -18.53
C THR A 25 -10.39 -0.29 -19.70
N ASP A 26 -11.57 -0.75 -20.09
CA ASP A 26 -12.42 0.04 -20.97
C ASP A 26 -12.76 1.35 -20.25
N ALA A 27 -12.52 2.47 -20.92
CA ALA A 27 -12.83 3.82 -20.45
C ALA A 27 -14.34 4.10 -20.26
N SER A 28 -15.16 3.07 -20.34
CA SER A 28 -16.60 3.14 -20.10
C SER A 28 -16.87 3.32 -18.62
N GLY A 29 -17.10 4.56 -18.22
CA GLY A 29 -17.44 5.12 -16.91
C GLY A 29 -18.24 4.27 -15.91
N ALA A 30 -17.76 3.10 -15.57
CA ALA A 30 -18.38 2.25 -14.59
C ALA A 30 -18.12 2.81 -13.19
N ALA A 31 -19.19 3.06 -12.44
CA ALA A 31 -19.18 3.50 -11.04
C ALA A 31 -18.66 2.42 -10.06
N ARG A 32 -17.95 1.38 -10.57
CA ARG A 32 -17.41 0.27 -9.78
C ARG A 32 -15.89 0.35 -9.73
N PRO A 33 -15.27 0.13 -8.55
CA PRO A 33 -13.82 0.06 -8.45
C PRO A 33 -13.30 -1.16 -9.22
N HIS A 34 -12.18 -0.97 -9.93
CA HIS A 34 -11.44 -2.05 -10.54
C HIS A 34 -10.39 -2.57 -9.55
N VAL A 35 -10.22 -3.89 -9.49
CA VAL A 35 -9.22 -4.52 -8.62
C VAL A 35 -8.21 -5.22 -9.51
N GLY A 36 -6.94 -4.92 -9.29
CA GLY A 36 -5.82 -5.54 -10.00
C GLY A 36 -4.71 -5.95 -9.05
N VAL A 37 -3.81 -6.77 -9.54
CA VAL A 37 -2.66 -7.27 -8.78
C VAL A 37 -1.39 -6.78 -9.46
N ALA A 38 -0.53 -6.11 -8.72
CA ALA A 38 0.78 -5.67 -9.18
C ALA A 38 1.88 -6.50 -8.55
N ALA A 39 2.86 -6.92 -9.33
CA ALA A 39 4.08 -7.52 -8.82
C ALA A 39 4.94 -6.47 -8.12
N VAL A 40 5.61 -6.88 -7.05
CA VAL A 40 6.59 -6.04 -6.33
C VAL A 40 7.98 -6.47 -6.77
N PRO A 41 8.69 -5.67 -7.58
CA PRO A 41 10.06 -5.99 -7.99
C PRO A 41 10.97 -6.09 -6.77
N ASP A 42 11.73 -7.20 -6.70
CA ASP A 42 12.62 -7.50 -5.58
C ASP A 42 13.93 -8.11 -6.10
N PRO A 43 15.05 -7.37 -6.06
CA PRO A 43 16.34 -7.83 -6.58
C PRO A 43 16.87 -9.07 -5.83
N ARG A 44 16.38 -9.33 -4.63
CA ARG A 44 16.77 -10.53 -3.85
C ARG A 44 16.32 -11.83 -4.52
N LEU A 45 15.28 -11.81 -5.35
CA LEU A 45 14.86 -12.97 -6.14
C LEU A 45 15.91 -13.36 -7.21
N GLU A 46 16.55 -12.39 -7.83
CA GLU A 46 17.63 -12.60 -8.78
C GLU A 46 18.84 -13.21 -8.07
N LEU A 47 19.21 -12.66 -6.91
CA LEU A 47 20.27 -13.21 -6.07
C LEU A 47 19.98 -14.67 -5.69
N ILE A 48 18.79 -15.01 -5.21
CA ILE A 48 18.41 -16.38 -4.85
C ILE A 48 18.47 -17.29 -6.09
N SER A 49 17.98 -16.85 -7.25
CA SER A 49 17.98 -17.64 -8.49
C SER A 49 19.39 -17.86 -9.06
N GLY A 50 20.33 -16.98 -8.76
CA GLY A 50 21.76 -17.16 -9.10
C GLY A 50 22.43 -18.30 -8.33
N HIS A 51 21.93 -18.66 -7.16
CA HIS A 51 22.49 -19.70 -6.29
C HIS A 51 21.65 -20.98 -6.21
N ILE A 52 20.34 -20.87 -6.45
CA ILE A 52 19.39 -22.01 -6.39
C ILE A 52 18.71 -22.16 -7.75
N THR A 53 18.96 -23.28 -8.41
CA THR A 53 18.32 -23.58 -9.70
C THR A 53 16.84 -23.88 -9.49
N SER A 54 15.98 -23.16 -10.20
CA SER A 54 14.54 -23.34 -10.15
C SER A 54 13.90 -23.13 -11.54
N LYS A 55 12.72 -23.73 -11.75
CA LYS A 55 12.00 -23.64 -13.02
C LYS A 55 11.22 -22.32 -13.15
N LYS A 56 10.93 -21.67 -12.05
CA LYS A 56 10.08 -20.47 -12.01
C LYS A 56 10.50 -19.56 -10.87
N VAL A 57 10.47 -18.24 -11.12
CA VAL A 57 10.65 -17.20 -10.12
C VAL A 57 9.37 -16.37 -10.05
N THR A 58 8.80 -16.19 -8.86
CA THR A 58 7.53 -15.49 -8.65
C THR A 58 7.72 -14.40 -7.59
N PRO A 59 7.57 -13.12 -7.95
CA PRO A 59 7.65 -12.02 -7.00
C PRO A 59 6.45 -11.99 -6.03
N ALA A 60 6.59 -11.27 -4.94
CA ALA A 60 5.48 -10.88 -4.09
C ALA A 60 4.53 -9.95 -4.88
N SER A 61 3.30 -9.87 -4.43
CA SER A 61 2.31 -9.01 -5.08
C SER A 61 1.44 -8.30 -4.07
N ILE A 62 0.93 -7.13 -4.47
CA ILE A 62 -0.09 -6.37 -3.75
C ILE A 62 -1.29 -6.10 -4.63
N ARG A 63 -2.44 -5.93 -4.00
CA ARG A 63 -3.69 -5.58 -4.69
C ARG A 63 -3.84 -4.08 -4.72
N PHE A 64 -4.09 -3.54 -5.91
CA PHE A 64 -4.52 -2.16 -6.11
C PHE A 64 -6.00 -2.11 -6.45
N VAL A 65 -6.66 -1.07 -5.98
CA VAL A 65 -8.08 -0.79 -6.24
C VAL A 65 -8.17 0.58 -6.86
N ASP A 66 -8.53 0.66 -8.15
CA ASP A 66 -8.83 1.94 -8.82
C ASP A 66 -10.18 2.45 -8.34
N ILE A 67 -10.16 3.50 -7.56
CA ILE A 67 -11.35 4.10 -6.98
C ILE A 67 -11.75 5.31 -7.84
N PRO A 68 -12.98 5.36 -8.38
CA PRO A 68 -13.44 6.49 -9.19
C PRO A 68 -13.20 7.82 -8.49
N GLY A 69 -12.82 8.88 -9.23
CA GLY A 69 -12.47 10.17 -8.63
C GLY A 69 -13.64 10.82 -7.89
N LEU A 70 -13.39 11.39 -6.71
CA LEU A 70 -14.28 12.33 -6.06
C LEU A 70 -14.43 13.56 -6.95
N ALA A 71 -15.63 13.81 -7.49
CA ALA A 71 -15.91 15.08 -8.10
C ALA A 71 -15.97 16.12 -6.98
N ALA A 72 -15.02 17.08 -6.99
CA ALA A 72 -15.07 18.21 -6.06
C ALA A 72 -16.48 18.82 -6.06
N SER A 73 -16.97 19.21 -4.89
CA SER A 73 -18.36 19.61 -4.59
C SER A 73 -18.95 20.76 -5.45
N GLY A 74 -18.33 21.13 -6.55
CA GLY A 74 -18.72 22.22 -7.44
C GLY A 74 -18.84 21.92 -8.93
N ALA A 75 -18.42 20.76 -9.45
CA ALA A 75 -18.03 20.64 -10.86
C ALA A 75 -18.99 19.91 -11.83
N SER A 76 -20.15 19.40 -11.45
CA SER A 76 -21.05 18.75 -12.42
C SER A 76 -22.55 18.87 -12.11
N GLY A 77 -23.31 19.15 -13.15
CA GLY A 77 -24.73 19.51 -13.16
C GLY A 77 -25.75 18.40 -12.87
N GLY A 78 -25.52 17.49 -11.94
CA GLY A 78 -26.49 16.45 -11.53
C GLY A 78 -27.32 16.83 -10.33
N ALA A 79 -28.47 16.16 -10.10
CA ALA A 79 -29.35 16.39 -8.95
C ALA A 79 -28.61 16.15 -7.61
N PRO A 80 -28.83 16.97 -6.56
CA PRO A 80 -28.08 16.88 -5.29
C PRO A 80 -28.09 15.51 -4.63
N ALA A 81 -29.22 14.81 -4.66
CA ALA A 81 -29.37 13.48 -4.04
C ALA A 81 -28.53 12.39 -4.73
N GLY A 82 -28.37 12.44 -6.04
CA GLY A 82 -27.56 11.47 -6.79
C GLY A 82 -26.06 11.64 -6.51
N ARG A 83 -25.59 12.86 -6.29
CA ARG A 83 -24.20 13.17 -5.94
C ARG A 83 -23.83 12.68 -4.56
N ALA A 84 -24.70 12.93 -3.57
CA ALA A 84 -24.46 12.44 -2.20
C ALA A 84 -24.40 10.92 -2.15
N ALA A 85 -25.26 10.21 -2.90
CA ALA A 85 -25.22 8.75 -2.98
C ALA A 85 -23.91 8.24 -3.63
N ALA A 86 -23.44 8.87 -4.71
CA ALA A 86 -22.18 8.52 -5.37
C ALA A 86 -20.96 8.78 -4.47
N ALA A 87 -20.94 9.92 -3.75
CA ALA A 87 -19.88 10.23 -2.79
C ALA A 87 -19.84 9.22 -1.64
N ASN A 88 -21.00 8.86 -1.07
CA ASN A 88 -21.08 7.85 -0.02
C ASN A 88 -20.60 6.47 -0.47
N LEU A 89 -20.93 6.04 -1.69
CA LEU A 89 -20.48 4.78 -2.25
C LEU A 89 -18.95 4.78 -2.42
N LEU A 90 -18.40 5.87 -2.90
CA LEU A 90 -16.97 6.06 -3.05
C LEU A 90 -16.23 6.00 -1.72
N LEU A 91 -16.69 6.73 -0.71
CA LEU A 91 -16.13 6.69 0.64
C LEU A 91 -16.22 5.29 1.25
N ALA A 92 -17.28 4.52 0.94
CA ALA A 92 -17.40 3.13 1.36
C ALA A 92 -16.29 2.26 0.75
N HIS A 93 -15.91 2.46 -0.51
CA HIS A 93 -14.79 1.75 -1.14
C HIS A 93 -13.45 2.16 -0.53
N ILE A 94 -13.24 3.47 -0.29
CA ILE A 94 -12.03 3.97 0.38
C ILE A 94 -11.89 3.36 1.79
N ARG A 95 -13.00 3.14 2.50
CA ARG A 95 -12.97 2.49 3.84
C ARG A 95 -12.52 1.04 3.80
N GLN A 96 -12.71 0.33 2.70
CA GLN A 96 -12.39 -1.10 2.58
C GLN A 96 -10.91 -1.39 2.32
N VAL A 97 -10.14 -0.44 1.80
CA VAL A 97 -8.70 -0.61 1.54
C VAL A 97 -7.87 -0.31 2.78
N ASP A 98 -6.63 -0.83 2.82
CA ASP A 98 -5.74 -0.71 3.98
C ASP A 98 -4.85 0.54 3.93
N ALA A 99 -4.51 1.03 2.73
CA ALA A 99 -3.70 2.21 2.48
C ALA A 99 -4.20 2.96 1.24
N LEU A 100 -3.78 4.22 1.07
CA LEU A 100 -4.17 5.06 -0.05
C LEU A 100 -2.94 5.47 -0.87
N CYS A 101 -3.03 5.34 -2.20
CA CYS A 101 -2.18 6.01 -3.17
C CYS A 101 -2.92 7.25 -3.69
N HIS A 102 -2.55 8.43 -3.20
CA HIS A 102 -3.15 9.70 -3.59
C HIS A 102 -2.42 10.24 -4.81
N VAL A 103 -3.03 10.10 -5.99
CA VAL A 103 -2.48 10.62 -7.26
C VAL A 103 -2.79 12.10 -7.38
N VAL A 104 -1.75 12.89 -7.53
CA VAL A 104 -1.80 14.35 -7.64
C VAL A 104 -1.24 14.76 -9.00
N ARG A 105 -1.94 15.64 -9.69
CA ARG A 105 -1.54 16.14 -11.00
C ARG A 105 -0.46 17.21 -10.87
N CYS A 106 0.70 16.99 -11.51
CA CYS A 106 1.85 17.89 -11.52
C CYS A 106 2.27 18.30 -12.92
N PHE A 107 1.35 18.42 -13.87
CA PHE A 107 1.58 18.83 -15.25
C PHE A 107 0.51 19.85 -15.69
N ASP A 108 0.71 20.54 -16.82
CA ASP A 108 -0.21 21.56 -17.38
C ASP A 108 -0.52 22.75 -16.44
N GLY A 109 0.43 23.18 -15.61
CA GLY A 109 0.29 24.35 -14.76
C GLY A 109 -0.80 24.24 -13.67
N THR A 110 -1.00 23.04 -13.12
CA THR A 110 -1.94 22.77 -12.03
C THR A 110 -1.43 23.32 -10.69
N ASP A 111 -2.33 23.41 -9.72
CA ASP A 111 -2.03 23.71 -8.31
C ASP A 111 -2.15 22.44 -7.46
N PRO A 112 -1.04 21.69 -7.26
CA PRO A 112 -1.05 20.44 -6.51
C PRO A 112 -1.47 20.60 -5.05
N ALA A 113 -1.15 21.74 -4.43
CA ALA A 113 -1.52 21.99 -3.03
C ALA A 113 -3.04 22.03 -2.88
N ARG A 114 -3.71 22.78 -3.78
CA ARG A 114 -5.16 22.87 -3.81
C ARG A 114 -5.82 21.51 -4.06
N ASP A 115 -5.24 20.70 -4.95
CA ASP A 115 -5.79 19.37 -5.28
C ASP A 115 -5.68 18.41 -4.08
N ILE A 116 -4.56 18.44 -3.36
CA ILE A 116 -4.34 17.67 -2.13
C ILE A 116 -5.33 18.10 -1.05
N ASP A 117 -5.42 19.41 -0.79
CA ASP A 117 -6.28 19.94 0.27
C ASP A 117 -7.77 19.70 -0.03
N ALA A 118 -8.19 19.79 -1.30
CA ALA A 118 -9.55 19.49 -1.69
C ALA A 118 -9.98 18.05 -1.38
N LEU A 119 -9.15 17.07 -1.72
CA LEU A 119 -9.44 15.66 -1.39
C LEU A 119 -9.38 15.42 0.12
N GLU A 120 -8.35 15.92 0.81
CA GLU A 120 -8.22 15.73 2.26
C GLU A 120 -9.41 16.32 3.03
N THR A 121 -9.87 17.50 2.64
CA THR A 121 -11.04 18.14 3.27
C THR A 121 -12.29 17.26 3.17
N GLU A 122 -12.56 16.68 2.01
CA GLU A 122 -13.69 15.76 1.83
C GLU A 122 -13.55 14.50 2.72
N LEU A 123 -12.33 13.95 2.85
CA LEU A 123 -12.08 12.80 3.73
C LEU A 123 -12.21 13.16 5.21
N ILE A 124 -11.76 14.34 5.62
CA ILE A 124 -11.90 14.87 6.99
C ILE A 124 -13.37 15.04 7.35
N ILE A 125 -14.17 15.69 6.49
CA ILE A 125 -15.60 15.88 6.72
C ILE A 125 -16.32 14.53 6.88
N ALA A 126 -16.00 13.56 6.02
CA ALA A 126 -16.57 12.22 6.10
C ALA A 126 -16.22 11.44 7.38
N ASP A 127 -15.03 11.68 7.92
CA ASP A 127 -14.60 11.08 9.18
C ASP A 127 -15.15 11.82 10.40
N MET A 128 -15.33 13.14 10.34
CA MET A 128 -16.00 13.93 11.39
C MET A 128 -17.41 13.41 11.64
N ASP A 129 -18.23 13.30 10.60
CA ASP A 129 -19.61 12.77 10.70
C ASP A 129 -19.65 11.38 11.36
N LEU A 130 -18.71 10.50 10.96
CA LEU A 130 -18.64 9.16 11.52
C LEU A 130 -18.17 9.16 12.98
N ALA A 131 -17.11 9.92 13.28
CA ALA A 131 -16.52 9.99 14.63
C ALA A 131 -17.48 10.63 15.64
N GLU A 132 -18.21 11.67 15.27
CA GLU A 132 -19.25 12.29 16.11
C GLU A 132 -20.34 11.30 16.50
N ASN A 133 -20.91 10.64 15.48
CA ASN A 133 -21.93 9.62 15.70
C ASN A 133 -21.43 8.43 16.56
N ALA A 134 -20.18 8.05 16.40
CA ALA A 134 -19.53 6.98 17.19
C ALA A 134 -19.28 7.42 18.63
N ARG A 135 -18.76 8.65 18.83
CA ARG A 135 -18.54 9.27 20.14
C ARG A 135 -19.83 9.34 20.96
N ASP A 136 -20.91 9.83 20.35
CA ASP A 136 -22.20 9.98 21.04
C ASP A 136 -22.79 8.63 21.47
N ARG A 137 -22.57 7.58 20.68
CA ARG A 137 -22.94 6.20 21.06
C ARG A 137 -22.08 5.68 22.21
N ALA A 138 -20.76 5.85 22.13
CA ALA A 138 -19.82 5.44 23.16
C ALA A 138 -20.07 6.20 24.49
N ALA A 139 -20.28 7.52 24.44
CA ALA A 139 -20.56 8.35 25.60
C ALA A 139 -21.87 7.95 26.32
N ARG A 140 -22.89 7.52 25.58
CA ARG A 140 -24.13 6.98 26.20
C ARG A 140 -23.87 5.67 26.93
N ALA A 141 -23.11 4.77 26.35
CA ALA A 141 -22.73 3.51 27.01
C ALA A 141 -21.82 3.75 28.24
N ALA A 142 -20.91 4.71 28.17
CA ALA A 142 -20.02 5.10 29.27
C ALA A 142 -20.78 5.60 30.50
N ARG A 143 -21.94 6.24 30.35
CA ARG A 143 -22.82 6.65 31.48
C ARG A 143 -23.38 5.46 32.23
N GLY A 144 -23.49 4.29 31.58
CA GLY A 144 -23.87 3.02 32.20
C GLY A 144 -22.76 2.34 33.02
N GLY A 145 -21.57 2.95 33.13
CA GLY A 145 -20.43 2.41 33.87
C GLY A 145 -19.45 1.57 33.01
N ASP A 146 -19.65 1.45 31.71
CA ASP A 146 -18.77 0.70 30.80
C ASP A 146 -17.41 1.43 30.67
N ALA A 147 -16.34 0.80 31.20
CA ALA A 147 -14.98 1.34 31.16
C ALA A 147 -14.41 1.37 29.74
N ASP A 148 -14.71 0.36 28.92
CA ASP A 148 -14.26 0.31 27.52
C ASP A 148 -14.94 1.38 26.67
N ALA A 149 -16.22 1.68 26.97
CA ALA A 149 -16.92 2.78 26.31
C ALA A 149 -16.31 4.14 26.66
N ARG A 150 -15.83 4.34 27.89
CA ARG A 150 -15.10 5.55 28.30
C ARG A 150 -13.78 5.70 27.53
N ALA A 151 -13.00 4.61 27.43
CA ALA A 151 -11.75 4.62 26.67
C ALA A 151 -12.02 4.95 25.20
N ARG A 152 -13.02 4.32 24.56
CA ARG A 152 -13.42 4.61 23.18
C ARG A 152 -13.86 6.07 22.99
N THR A 153 -14.58 6.64 23.96
CA THR A 153 -15.01 8.05 23.90
C THR A 153 -13.79 8.97 23.88
N ALA A 154 -12.81 8.77 24.76
CA ALA A 154 -11.60 9.59 24.82
C ALA A 154 -10.78 9.52 23.50
N VAL A 155 -10.65 8.33 22.90
CA VAL A 155 -9.97 8.15 21.60
C VAL A 155 -10.71 8.93 20.50
N LEU A 156 -12.04 8.86 20.45
CA LEU A 156 -12.83 9.56 19.44
C LEU A 156 -12.81 11.07 19.64
N GLU A 157 -12.83 11.57 20.87
CA GLU A 157 -12.69 13.00 21.19
C GLU A 157 -11.33 13.54 20.73
N LYS A 158 -10.25 12.78 20.94
CA LYS A 158 -8.91 13.13 20.45
C LYS A 158 -8.83 13.13 18.92
N ALA A 159 -9.48 12.16 18.27
CA ALA A 159 -9.56 12.13 16.80
C ALA A 159 -10.34 13.33 16.26
N LEU A 160 -11.50 13.65 16.86
CA LEU A 160 -12.32 14.80 16.48
C LEU A 160 -11.57 16.13 16.66
N ALA A 161 -10.82 16.31 17.73
CA ALA A 161 -10.01 17.51 17.93
C ALA A 161 -9.01 17.75 16.78
N ALA A 162 -8.35 16.69 16.29
CA ALA A 162 -7.47 16.80 15.13
C ALA A 162 -8.24 17.14 13.83
N LEU A 163 -9.39 16.50 13.62
CA LEU A 163 -10.24 16.73 12.45
C LEU A 163 -10.80 18.15 12.43
N ASP A 164 -11.25 18.69 13.57
CA ASP A 164 -11.74 20.06 13.73
C ASP A 164 -10.66 21.11 13.40
N GLU A 165 -9.39 20.79 13.64
CA GLU A 165 -8.24 21.62 13.25
C GLU A 165 -7.88 21.45 11.75
N GLY A 166 -8.62 20.65 11.00
CA GLY A 166 -8.32 20.35 9.60
C GLY A 166 -7.14 19.35 9.43
N HIS A 167 -6.82 18.58 10.46
CA HIS A 167 -5.72 17.62 10.41
C HIS A 167 -6.22 16.18 10.30
N PRO A 168 -5.65 15.36 9.39
CA PRO A 168 -5.98 13.94 9.30
C PRO A 168 -5.54 13.19 10.57
N VAL A 169 -6.32 12.18 10.99
CA VAL A 169 -6.06 11.40 12.21
C VAL A 169 -4.68 10.74 12.22
N ARG A 170 -4.12 10.37 11.04
CA ARG A 170 -2.77 9.81 10.90
C ARG A 170 -1.65 10.75 11.36
N ARG A 171 -1.89 12.07 11.39
CA ARG A 171 -0.91 13.08 11.83
C ARG A 171 -0.72 13.12 13.35
N VAL A 172 -1.67 12.61 14.10
CA VAL A 172 -1.59 12.51 15.56
C VAL A 172 -0.58 11.44 15.95
N LYS A 173 0.54 11.83 16.55
CA LYS A 173 1.71 10.95 16.82
C LYS A 173 1.61 10.10 18.08
N ASP A 174 0.85 10.54 19.08
CA ASP A 174 0.81 9.98 20.44
C ASP A 174 -0.34 8.98 20.65
N TRP A 175 -0.67 8.17 19.63
CA TRP A 175 -1.59 7.05 19.75
C TRP A 175 -0.91 5.87 20.42
N THR A 176 -1.51 5.35 21.48
CA THR A 176 -1.12 4.06 22.05
C THR A 176 -1.59 2.90 21.16
N GLU A 177 -1.04 1.69 21.35
CA GLU A 177 -1.50 0.54 20.54
C GLU A 177 -2.99 0.21 20.72
N PRO A 178 -3.58 0.25 21.94
CA PRO A 178 -5.02 0.15 22.13
C PRO A 178 -5.83 1.22 21.39
N ASP A 179 -5.32 2.47 21.33
CA ASP A 179 -5.97 3.56 20.60
C ASP A 179 -5.99 3.26 19.10
N ARG A 180 -4.87 2.78 18.55
CA ARG A 180 -4.76 2.39 17.14
C ARG A 180 -5.74 1.27 16.76
N VAL A 181 -5.90 0.27 17.63
CA VAL A 181 -6.90 -0.80 17.46
C VAL A 181 -8.31 -0.21 17.44
N THR A 182 -8.61 0.71 18.34
CA THR A 182 -9.90 1.39 18.42
C THR A 182 -10.19 2.20 17.15
N ILE A 183 -9.25 3.05 16.71
CA ILE A 183 -9.37 3.86 15.49
C ILE A 183 -9.63 2.98 14.27
N ARG A 184 -8.85 1.90 14.11
CA ARG A 184 -9.04 0.93 13.01
C ARG A 184 -10.44 0.31 13.03
N SER A 185 -11.00 0.01 14.20
CA SER A 185 -12.32 -0.59 14.34
C SER A 185 -13.46 0.31 13.85
N TYR A 186 -13.26 1.63 13.87
CA TYR A 186 -14.21 2.60 13.32
C TYR A 186 -14.04 2.84 11.82
N GLY A 187 -12.92 2.42 11.23
CA GLY A 187 -12.66 2.58 9.79
C GLY A 187 -12.50 4.04 9.36
N LEU A 188 -11.87 4.87 10.21
CA LEU A 188 -11.54 6.25 9.86
C LEU A 188 -10.58 6.28 8.66
N ILE A 189 -10.97 6.97 7.60
CA ILE A 189 -10.21 7.04 6.34
C ILE A 189 -8.93 7.84 6.55
N THR A 190 -9.04 8.95 7.27
CA THR A 190 -7.91 9.85 7.54
C THR A 190 -6.86 9.26 8.48
N ALA A 191 -7.16 8.12 9.13
CA ALA A 191 -6.21 7.35 9.91
C ALA A 191 -5.33 6.40 9.06
N LYS A 192 -5.74 6.13 7.81
CA LYS A 192 -5.00 5.24 6.91
C LYS A 192 -3.68 5.86 6.47
N PRO A 193 -2.64 5.04 6.26
CA PRO A 193 -1.40 5.51 5.67
C PRO A 193 -1.63 5.95 4.22
N VAL A 194 -0.93 7.00 3.79
CA VAL A 194 -1.05 7.60 2.46
C VAL A 194 0.31 7.68 1.78
N LEU A 195 0.36 7.25 0.53
CA LEU A 195 1.46 7.48 -0.40
C LEU A 195 0.99 8.50 -1.43
N TYR A 196 1.64 9.65 -1.50
CA TYR A 196 1.37 10.65 -2.52
C TYR A 196 2.11 10.28 -3.79
N VAL A 197 1.42 10.33 -4.93
CA VAL A 197 1.99 10.04 -6.24
C VAL A 197 1.93 11.32 -7.06
N ALA A 198 3.08 11.98 -7.20
CA ALA A 198 3.24 13.13 -8.08
C ALA A 198 3.22 12.64 -9.52
N ASN A 199 2.09 12.78 -10.21
CA ASN A 199 1.97 12.41 -11.61
C ASN A 199 2.45 13.59 -12.47
N VAL A 200 3.64 13.45 -13.04
CA VAL A 200 4.38 14.47 -13.81
C VAL A 200 4.21 14.31 -15.31
N GLY A 201 4.61 15.32 -16.07
CA GLY A 201 4.80 15.23 -17.53
C GLY A 201 6.08 14.48 -17.92
N GLU A 202 6.23 14.19 -19.19
CA GLU A 202 7.42 13.53 -19.75
C GLU A 202 8.68 14.42 -19.70
N ASP A 203 8.50 15.71 -19.50
CA ASP A 203 9.53 16.74 -19.37
C ASP A 203 10.11 16.85 -17.94
N ASP A 204 9.46 16.23 -16.94
CA ASP A 204 9.89 16.27 -15.54
C ASP A 204 9.96 14.88 -14.87
N LEU A 205 10.51 13.87 -15.54
CA LEU A 205 10.59 12.51 -14.99
C LEU A 205 11.37 12.41 -13.67
N ALA A 206 12.26 13.34 -13.41
CA ALA A 206 13.01 13.43 -12.14
C ALA A 206 12.21 14.09 -11.00
N GLY A 207 11.08 14.76 -11.29
CA GLY A 207 10.28 15.47 -10.30
C GLY A 207 10.97 16.70 -9.74
N GLU A 208 11.71 17.40 -10.57
CA GLU A 208 12.49 18.58 -10.18
C GLU A 208 11.70 19.89 -10.29
N GLU A 209 10.58 19.87 -10.99
CA GLU A 209 9.72 21.04 -11.08
C GLU A 209 9.03 21.36 -9.74
N GLU A 210 8.60 22.60 -9.59
CA GLU A 210 7.99 23.12 -8.37
C GLU A 210 6.76 22.30 -7.94
N ALA A 211 5.94 21.87 -8.89
CA ALA A 211 4.73 21.09 -8.64
C ALA A 211 5.03 19.74 -7.97
N ALA A 212 5.99 18.97 -8.47
CA ALA A 212 6.40 17.69 -7.92
C ALA A 212 7.08 17.86 -6.55
N ARG A 213 7.97 18.83 -6.43
CA ARG A 213 8.65 19.16 -5.15
C ARG A 213 7.65 19.55 -4.06
N LEU A 214 6.62 20.30 -4.41
CA LEU A 214 5.55 20.68 -3.48
C LEU A 214 4.79 19.45 -2.97
N VAL A 215 4.45 18.50 -3.85
CA VAL A 215 3.81 17.24 -3.43
C VAL A 215 4.69 16.45 -2.47
N CYS A 216 6.00 16.34 -2.75
CA CYS A 216 6.95 15.67 -1.88
C CYS A 216 7.03 16.34 -0.50
N ALA A 217 7.13 17.66 -0.45
CA ALA A 217 7.18 18.41 0.80
C ALA A 217 5.90 18.30 1.62
N GLN A 218 4.74 18.37 0.96
CA GLN A 218 3.45 18.18 1.64
C GLN A 218 3.26 16.74 2.14
N ALA A 219 3.75 15.74 1.42
CA ALA A 219 3.70 14.36 1.86
C ALA A 219 4.40 14.16 3.21
N GLU A 220 5.60 14.72 3.37
CA GLU A 220 6.35 14.68 4.63
C GLU A 220 5.61 15.39 5.77
N ASP A 221 5.09 16.61 5.53
CA ASP A 221 4.34 17.37 6.53
C ASP A 221 3.07 16.63 6.99
N LYS A 222 2.38 15.97 6.07
CA LYS A 222 1.15 15.22 6.33
C LYS A 222 1.38 13.79 6.83
N GLY A 223 2.65 13.39 7.06
CA GLY A 223 3.04 12.09 7.60
C GLY A 223 2.88 10.92 6.63
N GLY A 224 2.98 11.20 5.33
CA GLY A 224 2.99 10.22 4.23
C GLY A 224 4.36 10.11 3.55
N GLY A 225 4.45 9.21 2.56
CA GLY A 225 5.57 9.15 1.61
C GLY A 225 5.19 9.76 0.27
N ALA A 226 6.17 10.01 -0.61
CA ALA A 226 5.93 10.46 -1.97
C ALA A 226 6.70 9.63 -2.99
N VAL A 227 6.15 9.49 -4.20
CA VAL A 227 6.80 8.91 -5.38
C VAL A 227 6.43 9.74 -6.59
N VAL A 228 7.41 9.99 -7.46
CA VAL A 228 7.20 10.67 -8.75
C VAL A 228 6.95 9.61 -9.82
N VAL A 229 5.93 9.79 -10.65
CA VAL A 229 5.55 8.87 -11.73
C VAL A 229 5.03 9.68 -12.90
N CYS A 230 5.42 9.34 -14.11
CA CYS A 230 4.73 9.79 -15.33
C CYS A 230 3.78 8.68 -15.79
N ALA A 231 2.51 8.77 -15.42
CA ALA A 231 1.53 7.72 -15.73
C ALA A 231 1.34 7.49 -17.24
N LYS A 232 1.60 8.50 -18.07
CA LYS A 232 1.56 8.38 -19.53
C LYS A 232 2.71 7.50 -20.03
N LEU A 233 3.94 7.80 -19.63
CA LEU A 233 5.12 7.00 -19.97
C LEU A 233 4.98 5.56 -19.48
N GLU A 234 4.49 5.35 -18.25
CA GLU A 234 4.29 4.00 -17.71
C GLU A 234 3.28 3.19 -18.53
N ALA A 235 2.23 3.83 -19.04
CA ALA A 235 1.26 3.17 -19.92
C ALA A 235 1.90 2.78 -21.26
N GLU A 236 2.75 3.63 -21.84
CA GLU A 236 3.49 3.33 -23.08
C GLU A 236 4.50 2.19 -22.84
N LEU A 237 5.27 2.24 -21.76
CA LEU A 237 6.22 1.18 -21.39
C LEU A 237 5.54 -0.19 -21.17
N ALA A 238 4.28 -0.21 -20.71
CA ALA A 238 3.53 -1.44 -20.49
C ALA A 238 3.13 -2.13 -21.80
N GLU A 239 3.07 -1.41 -22.93
CA GLU A 239 2.73 -1.95 -24.25
C GLU A 239 3.95 -2.50 -25.00
N LEU A 240 5.18 -2.14 -24.58
CA LEU A 240 6.43 -2.56 -25.21
C LEU A 240 6.86 -3.94 -24.74
N ASP A 241 7.57 -4.66 -25.62
CA ASP A 241 8.31 -5.84 -25.21
C ASP A 241 9.53 -5.48 -24.33
N GLU A 242 10.19 -6.47 -23.75
CA GLU A 242 11.28 -6.25 -22.78
C GLU A 242 12.49 -5.54 -23.40
N ALA A 243 12.83 -5.82 -24.65
CA ALA A 243 13.97 -5.24 -25.36
C ALA A 243 13.72 -3.75 -25.66
N ASP A 244 12.57 -3.45 -26.27
CA ASP A 244 12.17 -2.09 -26.63
C ASP A 244 11.98 -1.22 -25.37
N ARG A 245 11.42 -1.80 -24.30
CA ARG A 245 11.26 -1.14 -23.00
C ARG A 245 12.62 -0.75 -22.40
N THR A 246 13.59 -1.65 -22.44
CA THR A 246 14.94 -1.40 -21.91
C THR A 246 15.62 -0.29 -22.70
N GLU A 247 15.56 -0.33 -24.03
CA GLU A 247 16.13 0.70 -24.91
C GLU A 247 15.52 2.08 -24.64
N LEU A 248 14.19 2.14 -24.49
CA LEU A 248 13.50 3.40 -24.19
C LEU A 248 13.90 3.96 -22.83
N LEU A 249 13.95 3.15 -21.77
CA LEU A 249 14.38 3.57 -20.43
C LEU A 249 15.83 4.08 -20.46
N GLU A 250 16.76 3.37 -21.09
CA GLU A 250 18.15 3.79 -21.23
C GLU A 250 18.27 5.12 -21.97
N SER A 251 17.50 5.32 -23.03
CA SER A 251 17.49 6.57 -23.81
C SER A 251 17.05 7.78 -22.98
N MET A 252 16.20 7.55 -21.95
CA MET A 252 15.72 8.56 -21.01
C MET A 252 16.59 8.67 -19.75
N GLY A 253 17.66 7.86 -19.63
CA GLY A 253 18.51 7.84 -18.44
C GLY A 253 17.86 7.19 -17.22
N LEU A 254 16.82 6.36 -17.41
CA LEU A 254 16.10 5.65 -16.36
C LEU A 254 16.62 4.22 -16.25
N THR A 255 16.68 3.69 -15.03
CA THR A 255 17.15 2.31 -14.74
C THR A 255 15.99 1.31 -14.65
N GLU A 256 14.81 1.76 -14.33
CA GLU A 256 13.60 0.93 -14.21
C GLU A 256 12.33 1.78 -14.40
N PRO A 257 11.18 1.19 -14.74
CA PRO A 257 9.89 1.89 -14.76
C PRO A 257 9.51 2.40 -13.35
N ALA A 258 8.92 3.59 -13.26
CA ALA A 258 8.55 4.21 -11.97
C ALA A 258 7.46 3.41 -11.20
N ILE A 259 6.72 2.52 -11.88
CA ILE A 259 5.80 1.57 -11.22
C ILE A 259 6.53 0.62 -10.26
N GLY A 260 7.80 0.29 -10.49
CA GLY A 260 8.62 -0.53 -9.59
C GLY A 260 8.81 0.14 -8.22
N PRO A 261 9.44 1.33 -8.15
CA PRO A 261 9.52 2.14 -6.94
C PRO A 261 8.16 2.38 -6.26
N LEU A 262 7.10 2.65 -7.04
CA LEU A 262 5.76 2.85 -6.52
C LEU A 262 5.22 1.58 -5.83
N ALA A 263 5.35 0.41 -6.45
CA ALA A 263 4.92 -0.85 -5.85
C ALA A 263 5.68 -1.15 -4.56
N ARG A 264 7.01 -0.93 -4.54
CA ARG A 264 7.83 -1.09 -3.32
C ARG A 264 7.46 -0.08 -2.22
N ALA A 265 7.15 1.17 -2.58
CA ALA A 265 6.71 2.18 -1.61
C ALA A 265 5.35 1.82 -1.01
N ALA A 266 4.37 1.41 -1.83
CA ALA A 266 3.07 0.94 -1.37
C ALA A 266 3.18 -0.32 -0.50
N TYR A 267 4.10 -1.23 -0.81
CA TYR A 267 4.39 -2.43 -0.02
C TYR A 267 4.87 -2.08 1.38
N ARG A 268 5.84 -1.17 1.49
CA ARG A 268 6.34 -0.67 2.78
C ARG A 268 5.26 0.10 3.55
N LEU A 269 4.46 0.91 2.85
CA LEU A 269 3.35 1.67 3.45
C LEU A 269 2.33 0.76 4.12
N LEU A 270 2.06 -0.40 3.51
CA LEU A 270 1.18 -1.45 4.05
C LEU A 270 1.79 -2.21 5.23
N GLY A 271 3.04 -1.90 5.62
CA GLY A 271 3.75 -2.60 6.68
C GLY A 271 4.01 -4.08 6.34
N LEU A 272 4.32 -4.36 5.07
CA LEU A 272 4.62 -5.71 4.58
C LEU A 272 6.13 -5.96 4.55
N ALA A 273 6.49 -7.21 4.83
CA ALA A 273 7.82 -7.78 4.69
C ALA A 273 7.78 -9.00 3.76
N SER A 274 8.89 -9.32 3.13
CA SER A 274 9.01 -10.48 2.24
C SER A 274 9.82 -11.58 2.88
N PHE A 275 9.33 -12.81 2.79
CA PHE A 275 10.12 -14.00 2.97
C PHE A 275 10.07 -14.86 1.70
N TYR A 276 11.01 -15.78 1.55
CA TYR A 276 11.15 -16.57 0.35
C TYR A 276 11.05 -18.06 0.65
N THR A 277 10.42 -18.78 -0.27
CA THR A 277 10.56 -20.24 -0.37
C THR A 277 11.31 -20.57 -1.64
N ALA A 278 12.32 -21.40 -1.57
CA ALA A 278 13.16 -21.77 -2.69
C ALA A 278 13.25 -23.31 -2.81
N ASN A 279 12.98 -23.84 -3.99
CA ASN A 279 13.14 -25.23 -4.36
C ASN A 279 13.32 -25.38 -5.88
N ASP A 280 13.51 -26.59 -6.35
CA ASP A 280 13.71 -26.93 -7.77
C ASP A 280 12.52 -26.58 -8.70
N LYS A 281 11.35 -26.35 -8.15
CA LYS A 281 10.13 -26.02 -8.91
C LYS A 281 9.87 -24.52 -8.97
N GLU A 282 9.99 -23.86 -7.83
CA GLU A 282 9.67 -22.43 -7.72
C GLU A 282 10.50 -21.75 -6.63
N ILE A 283 11.05 -20.58 -6.95
CA ILE A 283 11.50 -19.58 -6.01
C ILE A 283 10.37 -18.55 -5.93
N ARG A 284 9.86 -18.30 -4.72
CA ARG A 284 8.75 -17.37 -4.57
C ARG A 284 8.91 -16.47 -3.36
N ALA A 285 8.68 -15.17 -3.58
CA ALA A 285 8.53 -14.19 -2.52
C ALA A 285 7.08 -14.18 -2.01
N TRP A 286 6.94 -14.12 -0.70
CA TRP A 286 5.66 -14.09 0.01
C TRP A 286 5.55 -12.82 0.83
N ALA A 287 4.42 -12.13 0.72
CA ALA A 287 4.12 -10.96 1.51
C ALA A 287 3.48 -11.35 2.84
N VAL A 288 4.03 -10.84 3.93
CA VAL A 288 3.45 -10.96 5.27
C VAL A 288 3.51 -9.63 5.99
N PRO A 289 2.62 -9.36 6.96
CA PRO A 289 2.80 -8.22 7.84
C PRO A 289 4.15 -8.25 8.54
N VAL A 290 4.78 -7.09 8.72
CA VAL A 290 5.95 -6.95 9.59
C VAL A 290 5.58 -7.54 10.97
N ASP A 291 6.52 -8.26 11.61
CA ASP A 291 6.30 -8.99 12.86
C ASP A 291 5.39 -10.23 12.76
N ALA A 292 4.99 -10.69 11.58
CA ALA A 292 4.25 -11.93 11.44
C ALA A 292 5.03 -13.12 12.05
N THR A 293 4.33 -13.98 12.77
CA THR A 293 4.94 -15.20 13.33
C THR A 293 5.15 -16.27 12.26
N ALA A 294 6.08 -17.21 12.48
CA ALA A 294 6.34 -18.31 11.55
C ALA A 294 5.09 -19.12 11.17
N PRO A 295 4.13 -19.44 12.07
CA PRO A 295 2.87 -20.07 11.68
C PRO A 295 2.00 -19.18 10.77
N GLN A 296 1.99 -17.85 10.97
CA GLN A 296 1.26 -16.93 10.10
C GLN A 296 1.89 -16.88 8.70
N ALA A 297 3.22 -16.85 8.63
CA ALA A 297 3.95 -16.93 7.37
C ALA A 297 3.73 -18.27 6.65
N ALA A 298 3.74 -19.39 7.38
CA ALA A 298 3.39 -20.69 6.83
C ALA A 298 1.96 -20.70 6.26
N GLY A 299 1.02 -20.01 6.90
CA GLY A 299 -0.36 -19.83 6.46
C GLY A 299 -0.48 -19.02 5.17
N ALA A 300 0.42 -18.07 4.93
CA ALA A 300 0.47 -17.35 3.67
C ALA A 300 0.84 -18.26 2.49
N VAL A 301 1.66 -19.31 2.73
CA VAL A 301 1.98 -20.34 1.73
C VAL A 301 0.80 -21.29 1.52
N HIS A 302 0.29 -21.88 2.62
CA HIS A 302 -0.87 -22.75 2.60
C HIS A 302 -1.50 -22.89 4.00
N SER A 303 -2.84 -22.92 4.08
CA SER A 303 -3.56 -23.03 5.34
C SER A 303 -3.18 -24.28 6.15
N ASP A 304 -2.89 -25.40 5.48
CA ASP A 304 -2.46 -26.64 6.13
C ASP A 304 -1.11 -26.50 6.81
N MET A 305 -0.18 -25.71 6.24
CA MET A 305 1.11 -25.46 6.87
C MET A 305 0.96 -24.67 8.18
N ALA A 306 -0.01 -23.75 8.28
CA ALA A 306 -0.31 -23.08 9.53
C ALA A 306 -0.86 -24.02 10.58
N ARG A 307 -1.83 -24.89 10.20
CA ARG A 307 -2.47 -25.86 11.12
C ARG A 307 -1.49 -26.88 11.65
N GLY A 308 -0.70 -27.45 10.74
CA GLY A 308 0.25 -28.50 11.07
C GLY A 308 1.64 -28.02 11.43
N PHE A 309 1.86 -26.71 11.66
CA PHE A 309 3.18 -26.13 11.86
C PHE A 309 3.97 -26.81 12.99
N ILE A 310 5.16 -27.29 12.66
CA ILE A 310 6.13 -27.89 13.61
C ILE A 310 7.26 -26.91 13.89
N ARG A 311 7.99 -26.51 12.85
CA ARG A 311 9.13 -25.59 12.91
C ARG A 311 9.43 -25.00 11.53
N ALA A 312 10.19 -23.92 11.51
CA ALA A 312 10.77 -23.35 10.30
C ALA A 312 12.31 -23.56 10.32
N GLU A 313 12.88 -23.96 9.20
CA GLU A 313 14.31 -23.90 8.95
C GLU A 313 14.53 -22.67 8.06
N CYS A 314 15.36 -21.72 8.50
CA CYS A 314 15.55 -20.45 7.79
C CYS A 314 16.99 -19.93 7.88
N TYR A 315 17.36 -19.16 6.87
CA TYR A 315 18.58 -18.35 6.83
C TYR A 315 18.21 -17.01 6.15
N HIS A 316 19.04 -15.98 6.33
CA HIS A 316 18.79 -14.70 5.67
C HIS A 316 19.38 -14.71 4.25
N VAL A 317 18.76 -13.97 3.32
CA VAL A 317 19.23 -13.88 1.93
C VAL A 317 20.68 -13.42 1.83
N ASP A 318 21.15 -12.53 2.72
CA ASP A 318 22.53 -12.07 2.77
C ASP A 318 23.52 -13.22 3.12
N ASP A 319 23.07 -14.22 3.89
CA ASP A 319 23.89 -15.42 4.12
C ASP A 319 24.11 -16.21 2.83
N LEU A 320 23.10 -16.22 1.91
CA LEU A 320 23.23 -16.87 0.61
C LEU A 320 24.23 -16.12 -0.28
N GLU A 321 24.21 -14.81 -0.28
CA GLU A 321 25.19 -13.98 -0.99
C GLU A 321 26.61 -14.22 -0.46
N HIS A 322 26.77 -14.32 0.87
CA HIS A 322 28.07 -14.50 1.51
C HIS A 322 28.66 -15.93 1.34
N TYR A 323 27.83 -16.96 1.56
CA TYR A 323 28.29 -18.38 1.57
C TYR A 323 28.06 -19.09 0.24
N GLN A 324 27.40 -18.51 -0.72
CA GLN A 324 27.18 -18.97 -2.10
C GLN A 324 26.40 -20.29 -2.24
N SER A 325 26.01 -20.96 -1.15
CA SER A 325 25.19 -22.17 -1.18
C SER A 325 24.56 -22.50 0.17
N GLU A 326 23.36 -23.13 0.15
CA GLU A 326 22.70 -23.62 1.37
C GLU A 326 23.54 -24.62 2.17
N LYS A 327 24.39 -25.41 1.48
CA LYS A 327 25.32 -26.35 2.14
C LYS A 327 26.33 -25.59 2.99
N ALA A 328 26.98 -24.58 2.43
CA ALA A 328 27.96 -23.76 3.15
C ALA A 328 27.32 -22.96 4.30
N ILE A 329 26.10 -22.45 4.11
CA ILE A 329 25.29 -21.80 5.17
C ILE A 329 25.07 -22.74 6.36
N ARG A 330 24.72 -24.00 6.07
CA ARG A 330 24.52 -25.04 7.09
C ARG A 330 25.85 -25.40 7.82
N GLU A 331 26.93 -25.57 7.09
CA GLU A 331 28.26 -25.85 7.64
C GLU A 331 28.77 -24.69 8.51
N ALA A 332 28.45 -23.46 8.15
CA ALA A 332 28.76 -22.26 8.93
C ALA A 332 27.83 -22.05 10.15
N GLY A 333 26.84 -22.93 10.36
CA GLY A 333 25.90 -22.84 11.48
C GLY A 333 24.91 -21.69 11.37
N LYS A 334 24.69 -21.13 10.17
CA LYS A 334 23.76 -20.01 9.91
C LYS A 334 22.35 -20.49 9.62
N LEU A 335 22.13 -21.76 9.29
CA LEU A 335 20.81 -22.33 9.16
C LEU A 335 20.17 -22.45 10.56
N ARG A 336 19.17 -21.63 10.81
CA ARG A 336 18.44 -21.54 12.08
C ARG A 336 17.24 -22.48 12.06
N THR A 337 16.89 -23.01 13.23
CA THR A 337 15.65 -23.76 13.43
C THR A 337 14.77 -22.99 14.40
N GLU A 338 13.62 -22.53 13.92
CA GLU A 338 12.77 -21.59 14.61
C GLU A 338 11.39 -22.19 14.94
N GLY A 339 10.87 -21.81 16.11
CA GLY A 339 9.59 -22.30 16.62
C GLY A 339 8.43 -21.34 16.32
N LYS A 340 7.26 -21.63 16.96
CA LYS A 340 5.98 -20.93 16.72
C LYS A 340 6.01 -19.43 17.07
N HIS A 341 6.92 -19.00 17.93
CA HIS A 341 7.01 -17.61 18.40
C HIS A 341 8.01 -16.78 17.60
N TYR A 342 8.72 -17.40 16.65
CA TYR A 342 9.65 -16.69 15.79
C TYR A 342 8.89 -15.65 14.97
N ARG A 343 9.38 -14.41 14.99
CA ARG A 343 8.89 -13.32 14.13
C ARG A 343 9.73 -13.30 12.86
N MET A 344 9.07 -13.43 11.73
CA MET A 344 9.70 -13.42 10.42
C MET A 344 10.46 -12.11 10.21
N GLN A 345 11.66 -12.24 9.68
CA GLN A 345 12.46 -11.10 9.25
C GLN A 345 12.32 -10.90 7.74
N ASP A 346 12.34 -9.62 7.31
CA ASP A 346 12.39 -9.32 5.88
C ASP A 346 13.69 -9.87 5.30
N GLY A 347 13.61 -10.71 4.27
CA GLY A 347 14.78 -11.39 3.70
C GLY A 347 14.98 -12.84 4.14
N ASP A 348 14.16 -13.39 5.04
CA ASP A 348 14.26 -14.81 5.41
C ASP A 348 13.97 -15.73 4.22
N VAL A 349 14.86 -16.67 3.94
CA VAL A 349 14.62 -17.83 3.06
C VAL A 349 14.24 -19.02 3.94
N VAL A 350 13.03 -19.57 3.73
CA VAL A 350 12.40 -20.46 4.72
C VAL A 350 11.90 -21.76 4.12
N ARG A 351 12.11 -22.83 4.87
CA ARG A 351 11.46 -24.13 4.68
C ARG A 351 10.59 -24.45 5.89
N PHE A 352 9.28 -24.49 5.71
CA PHE A 352 8.34 -24.89 6.76
C PHE A 352 8.24 -26.42 6.85
N LEU A 353 8.35 -26.96 8.08
CA LEU A 353 8.08 -28.34 8.41
C LEU A 353 6.72 -28.42 9.12
N PHE A 354 5.84 -29.22 8.60
CA PHE A 354 4.48 -29.36 9.09
C PHE A 354 4.00 -30.81 8.97
N ASN A 355 2.96 -31.14 9.73
CA ASN A 355 2.29 -32.42 9.68
C ASN A 355 0.78 -32.19 9.69
N VAL A 356 0.05 -32.77 8.72
CA VAL A 356 -1.41 -32.65 8.54
C VAL A 356 -2.04 -34.01 8.57
#